data_f6e06039e8b3b6a97e1d78d2cdff0910
#
_entry.id   f6e06039e8b3b6a97e1d78d2cdff0910
#
_cell.length_a   1.000
_cell.length_b   1.000
_cell.length_c   1.000
_cell.angle_alpha   90.00
_cell.angle_beta   90.00
_cell.angle_gamma   90.00
#
_symmetry.space_group_name_H-M   'P 1'
#
loop_
_entity.id
_entity.type
_entity.pdbx_description
1 polymer ?
#
loop_
_entity_poly.entity_id
_entity_poly.type
_entity_poly.pdbx_seq_one_letter_code
_entity_poly.pdbx_strand_id
1 'polypeptide(L)'
;MKTKNVKKILFITLSNIGDVVLTSPTLLTLIKQYKNAKIDVVGDSRSKILFTHCPMINGFYEKDKTKGLLGTISLIRALRKNRYDIAVDLRSDGLLYFIKAKKKFHKVRNNYVHSVVKHLQSIKELSIPHPAIWIGKKNEIEARKILPKKYDKILAIGLGANSSHKIWPAKNYAALCAMLKSSFTLVVLVGNKEDNQFTEHFKKFFDGNVININGVTDLLTTAAILKRAELFIGNDSGLGHIASAVKTKTFTIFGPGEPYRYRPWGAESYWYQSNEKDISKIKPAVIFQSIIKNFGLAAE
;
A
#
# COMPACT_ATOMS: atom_id res chain seq x y z
N MET A 1 -5.76 32.24 7.21
CA MET A 1 -6.41 31.75 8.44
C MET A 1 -5.35 31.42 9.47
N LYS A 2 -5.35 32.06 10.66
CA LYS A 2 -4.43 31.72 11.76
C LYS A 2 -4.59 30.25 12.10
N THR A 3 -3.54 29.46 11.92
CA THR A 3 -3.47 28.07 12.39
C THR A 3 -3.66 28.08 13.88
N LYS A 4 -4.88 27.78 14.36
CA LYS A 4 -5.14 27.59 15.80
C LYS A 4 -4.12 26.59 16.31
N ASN A 5 -3.62 26.81 17.53
CA ASN A 5 -2.62 25.97 18.19
C ASN A 5 -3.19 24.55 18.41
N VAL A 6 -3.20 23.72 17.34
CA VAL A 6 -3.65 22.33 17.35
C VAL A 6 -2.53 21.50 17.97
N LYS A 7 -2.83 20.85 19.11
CA LYS A 7 -1.87 20.07 19.91
C LYS A 7 -2.05 18.56 19.71
N LYS A 8 -3.28 18.11 19.49
CA LYS A 8 -3.59 16.67 19.44
C LYS A 8 -4.64 16.33 18.39
N ILE A 9 -4.29 15.35 17.53
CA ILE A 9 -5.14 14.88 16.44
C ILE A 9 -5.41 13.39 16.63
N LEU A 10 -6.66 12.97 16.40
CA LEU A 10 -7.03 11.56 16.24
C LEU A 10 -7.21 11.24 14.75
N PHE A 11 -6.54 10.20 14.26
CA PHE A 11 -6.64 9.72 12.89
C PHE A 11 -7.13 8.27 12.87
N ILE A 12 -8.36 8.04 12.45
CA ILE A 12 -8.97 6.71 12.34
C ILE A 12 -8.83 6.24 10.91
N THR A 13 -7.94 5.25 10.69
CA THR A 13 -7.62 4.70 9.37
C THR A 13 -8.40 3.40 9.09
N LEU A 14 -8.15 2.81 7.92
CA LEU A 14 -8.79 1.59 7.43
C LEU A 14 -8.09 0.33 7.98
N SER A 15 -8.51 -0.86 7.49
CA SER A 15 -8.01 -2.14 8.04
C SER A 15 -6.99 -2.84 7.13
N ASN A 16 -7.22 -2.86 5.81
CA ASN A 16 -6.35 -3.56 4.89
C ASN A 16 -5.11 -2.70 4.59
N ILE A 17 -3.96 -3.32 4.45
CA ILE A 17 -2.66 -2.64 4.23
C ILE A 17 -2.73 -1.65 3.07
N GLY A 18 -3.23 -2.08 1.90
CA GLY A 18 -3.35 -1.21 0.72
C GLY A 18 -4.24 0.01 0.99
N ASP A 19 -5.41 -0.21 1.61
CA ASP A 19 -6.34 0.86 1.98
C ASP A 19 -5.69 1.86 2.95
N VAL A 20 -4.91 1.36 3.93
CA VAL A 20 -4.19 2.21 4.88
C VAL A 20 -3.16 3.07 4.17
N VAL A 21 -2.41 2.52 3.22
CA VAL A 21 -1.47 3.29 2.40
C VAL A 21 -2.20 4.40 1.63
N LEU A 22 -3.39 4.14 1.09
CA LEU A 22 -4.21 5.15 0.41
C LEU A 22 -4.76 6.24 1.35
N THR A 23 -4.73 6.05 2.69
CA THR A 23 -5.04 7.12 3.65
C THR A 23 -3.84 7.99 4.00
N SER A 24 -2.62 7.58 3.67
CA SER A 24 -1.40 8.30 4.05
C SER A 24 -1.30 9.73 3.48
N PRO A 25 -1.82 10.06 2.27
CA PRO A 25 -1.89 11.44 1.80
C PRO A 25 -2.68 12.36 2.74
N THR A 26 -3.78 11.86 3.31
CA THR A 26 -4.56 12.62 4.31
C THR A 26 -3.76 12.84 5.59
N LEU A 27 -3.05 11.81 6.07
CA LEU A 27 -2.16 11.93 7.23
C LEU A 27 -1.02 12.92 6.97
N LEU A 28 -0.37 12.84 5.81
CA LEU A 28 0.69 13.78 5.40
C LEU A 28 0.20 15.23 5.35
N THR A 29 -1.01 15.46 4.86
CA THR A 29 -1.64 16.78 4.86
C THR A 29 -1.82 17.31 6.29
N LEU A 30 -2.30 16.48 7.22
CA LEU A 30 -2.44 16.86 8.62
C LEU A 30 -1.08 17.16 9.26
N ILE A 31 -0.07 16.35 9.02
CA ILE A 31 1.31 16.57 9.49
C ILE A 31 1.85 17.91 8.97
N LYS A 32 1.66 18.20 7.69
CA LYS A 32 2.14 19.45 7.06
C LYS A 32 1.42 20.68 7.60
N GLN A 33 0.11 20.58 7.82
CA GLN A 33 -0.71 21.71 8.32
C GLN A 33 -0.50 21.97 9.82
N TYR A 34 -0.22 20.93 10.61
CA TYR A 34 -0.15 20.99 12.07
C TYR A 34 1.17 20.42 12.60
N LYS A 35 2.29 21.05 12.24
CA LYS A 35 3.67 20.58 12.46
C LYS A 35 4.02 20.19 13.89
N ASN A 36 3.33 20.76 14.90
CA ASN A 36 3.58 20.52 16.32
C ASN A 36 2.51 19.62 16.98
N ALA A 37 1.58 19.10 16.22
CA ALA A 37 0.52 18.25 16.75
C ALA A 37 1.00 16.82 16.94
N LYS A 38 0.68 16.23 18.08
CA LYS A 38 0.81 14.79 18.33
C LYS A 38 -0.39 14.08 17.72
N ILE A 39 -0.13 13.00 16.97
CA ILE A 39 -1.18 12.24 16.26
C ILE A 39 -1.34 10.87 16.91
N ASP A 40 -2.53 10.59 17.39
CA ASP A 40 -2.93 9.25 17.81
C ASP A 40 -3.64 8.57 16.62
N VAL A 41 -3.24 7.34 16.30
CA VAL A 41 -3.83 6.55 15.21
C VAL A 41 -4.70 5.45 15.78
N VAL A 42 -5.87 5.23 15.17
CA VAL A 42 -6.70 4.03 15.37
C VAL A 42 -6.67 3.21 14.09
N GLY A 43 -6.28 1.95 14.19
CA GLY A 43 -6.19 1.03 13.04
C GLY A 43 -6.27 -0.43 13.45
N ASP A 44 -6.17 -1.31 12.48
CA ASP A 44 -6.04 -2.76 12.65
C ASP A 44 -4.58 -3.10 13.05
N SER A 45 -4.35 -4.15 13.85
CA SER A 45 -3.02 -4.58 14.31
C SER A 45 -2.03 -4.74 13.15
N ARG A 46 -2.47 -5.32 12.04
CA ARG A 46 -1.66 -5.53 10.83
C ARG A 46 -1.10 -4.23 10.24
N SER A 47 -1.83 -3.12 10.42
CA SER A 47 -1.44 -1.82 9.87
C SER A 47 -0.49 -1.03 10.78
N LYS A 48 -0.32 -1.44 12.05
CA LYS A 48 0.52 -0.75 13.04
C LYS A 48 1.94 -0.52 12.54
N ILE A 49 2.51 -1.49 11.86
CA ILE A 49 3.87 -1.45 11.32
C ILE A 49 4.08 -0.26 10.37
N LEU A 50 3.07 0.15 9.59
CA LEU A 50 3.16 1.27 8.65
C LEU A 50 3.38 2.63 9.34
N PHE A 51 3.07 2.73 10.64
CA PHE A 51 3.18 3.96 11.42
C PHE A 51 4.40 3.97 12.36
N THR A 52 5.13 2.86 12.49
CA THR A 52 6.19 2.66 13.49
C THR A 52 7.27 3.73 13.44
N HIS A 53 7.66 4.16 12.25
CA HIS A 53 8.73 5.16 12.06
C HIS A 53 8.22 6.55 11.68
N CYS A 54 6.91 6.78 11.75
CA CYS A 54 6.35 8.11 11.53
C CYS A 54 6.59 9.00 12.75
N PRO A 55 7.38 10.08 12.65
CA PRO A 55 7.83 10.84 13.81
C PRO A 55 6.72 11.59 14.55
N MET A 56 5.58 11.81 13.89
CA MET A 56 4.44 12.56 14.44
C MET A 56 3.44 11.67 15.18
N ILE A 57 3.60 10.34 15.09
CA ILE A 57 2.69 9.41 15.77
C ILE A 57 3.07 9.32 17.25
N ASN A 58 2.10 9.70 18.09
CA ASN A 58 2.24 9.65 19.54
C ASN A 58 1.77 8.32 20.14
N GLY A 59 0.69 7.75 19.57
CA GLY A 59 0.13 6.48 20.03
C GLY A 59 -0.62 5.76 18.91
N PHE A 60 -0.64 4.43 19.00
CA PHE A 60 -1.44 3.58 18.13
C PHE A 60 -2.43 2.78 18.98
N TYR A 61 -3.72 2.93 18.68
CA TYR A 61 -4.82 2.25 19.34
C TYR A 61 -5.36 1.18 18.40
N GLU A 62 -5.27 -0.04 18.81
CA GLU A 62 -5.73 -1.16 18.01
C GLU A 62 -7.26 -1.28 18.08
N LYS A 63 -7.89 -1.36 16.91
CA LYS A 63 -9.28 -1.74 16.76
C LYS A 63 -9.39 -3.19 16.35
N ASP A 64 -9.48 -4.06 17.34
CA ASP A 64 -9.65 -5.49 17.17
C ASP A 64 -11.13 -5.83 17.00
N LYS A 65 -11.47 -6.34 15.82
CA LYS A 65 -12.85 -6.75 15.50
C LYS A 65 -13.28 -8.03 16.22
N THR A 66 -12.32 -8.87 16.62
CA THR A 66 -12.62 -10.15 17.28
C THR A 66 -13.14 -9.94 18.71
N LYS A 67 -12.79 -8.80 19.34
CA LYS A 67 -13.25 -8.43 20.69
C LYS A 67 -14.66 -7.85 20.73
N GLY A 68 -15.35 -7.75 19.62
CA GLY A 68 -16.74 -7.32 19.52
C GLY A 68 -17.04 -5.99 20.21
N LEU A 69 -18.18 -5.91 20.89
CA LEU A 69 -18.65 -4.70 21.58
C LEU A 69 -17.74 -4.30 22.73
N LEU A 70 -17.28 -5.27 23.54
CA LEU A 70 -16.41 -5.01 24.69
C LEU A 70 -15.08 -4.38 24.28
N GLY A 71 -14.48 -4.86 23.18
CA GLY A 71 -13.28 -4.25 22.60
C GLY A 71 -13.53 -2.82 22.13
N THR A 72 -14.69 -2.56 21.55
CA THR A 72 -15.07 -1.19 21.12
C THR A 72 -15.26 -0.26 22.31
N ILE A 73 -15.92 -0.70 23.39
CA ILE A 73 -16.09 0.07 24.62
C ILE A 73 -14.73 0.37 25.26
N SER A 74 -13.85 -0.62 25.35
CA SER A 74 -12.49 -0.45 25.88
C SER A 74 -11.71 0.58 25.08
N LEU A 75 -11.77 0.51 23.76
CA LEU A 75 -11.13 1.48 22.85
C LEU A 75 -11.68 2.89 23.07
N ILE A 76 -13.01 3.05 23.17
CA ILE A 76 -13.65 4.35 23.45
C ILE A 76 -13.15 4.90 24.79
N ARG A 77 -13.11 4.09 25.85
CA ARG A 77 -12.61 4.50 27.16
C ARG A 77 -11.16 4.96 27.10
N ALA A 78 -10.31 4.23 26.39
CA ALA A 78 -8.90 4.58 26.22
C ALA A 78 -8.73 5.92 25.47
N LEU A 79 -9.48 6.12 24.38
CA LEU A 79 -9.42 7.35 23.59
C LEU A 79 -9.99 8.56 24.36
N ARG A 80 -11.03 8.37 25.19
CA ARG A 80 -11.67 9.43 26.00
C ARG A 80 -10.80 9.98 27.13
N LYS A 81 -9.67 9.30 27.47
CA LYS A 81 -8.64 9.85 28.36
C LYS A 81 -7.94 11.06 27.74
N ASN A 82 -8.07 11.25 26.43
CA ASN A 82 -7.48 12.35 25.68
C ASN A 82 -8.56 13.35 25.24
N ARG A 83 -8.14 14.61 25.07
CA ARG A 83 -8.93 15.65 24.41
C ARG A 83 -8.27 15.97 23.08
N TYR A 84 -9.00 15.75 21.97
CA TYR A 84 -8.50 16.00 20.64
C TYR A 84 -8.97 17.38 20.15
N ASP A 85 -8.07 18.10 19.48
CA ASP A 85 -8.45 19.32 18.77
C ASP A 85 -9.13 18.98 17.45
N ILE A 86 -8.60 17.94 16.76
CA ILE A 86 -9.13 17.44 15.50
C ILE A 86 -9.26 15.92 15.59
N ALA A 87 -10.35 15.39 15.05
CA ALA A 87 -10.53 13.96 14.84
C ALA A 87 -10.99 13.69 13.39
N VAL A 88 -10.30 12.80 12.70
CA VAL A 88 -10.58 12.40 11.31
C VAL A 88 -10.94 10.92 11.30
N ASP A 89 -12.12 10.59 10.77
CA ASP A 89 -12.59 9.21 10.62
C ASP A 89 -12.77 8.87 9.15
N LEU A 90 -11.84 8.07 8.61
CA LEU A 90 -11.89 7.55 7.25
C LEU A 90 -12.55 6.18 7.17
N ARG A 91 -12.93 5.58 8.31
CA ARG A 91 -13.52 4.24 8.40
C ARG A 91 -15.05 4.27 8.41
N SER A 92 -15.66 5.24 9.13
CA SER A 92 -17.12 5.43 9.26
C SER A 92 -17.85 4.27 9.97
N ASP A 93 -17.28 3.82 11.08
CA ASP A 93 -17.86 2.75 11.91
C ASP A 93 -18.49 3.27 13.22
N GLY A 94 -18.81 4.56 13.25
CA GLY A 94 -19.51 5.19 14.38
C GLY A 94 -18.62 5.58 15.56
N LEU A 95 -17.35 5.17 15.61
CA LEU A 95 -16.44 5.43 16.73
C LEU A 95 -16.33 6.93 17.04
N LEU A 96 -16.27 7.77 16.01
CA LEU A 96 -16.09 9.21 16.17
C LEU A 96 -17.22 9.92 16.93
N TYR A 97 -18.43 9.36 16.93
CA TYR A 97 -19.56 9.93 17.70
C TYR A 97 -19.29 9.91 19.21
N PHE A 98 -18.55 8.93 19.70
CA PHE A 98 -18.24 8.75 21.11
C PHE A 98 -16.97 9.47 21.56
N ILE A 99 -16.21 10.10 20.67
CA ILE A 99 -14.94 10.75 20.97
C ILE A 99 -15.12 12.26 21.13
N LYS A 100 -14.45 12.83 22.15
CA LYS A 100 -14.41 14.29 22.37
C LYS A 100 -13.36 14.92 21.49
N ALA A 101 -13.77 15.73 20.51
CA ALA A 101 -12.90 16.52 19.65
C ALA A 101 -13.56 17.86 19.30
N LYS A 102 -12.75 18.93 19.21
CA LYS A 102 -13.26 20.28 18.86
C LYS A 102 -13.75 20.34 17.42
N LYS A 103 -13.04 19.65 16.49
CA LYS A 103 -13.41 19.54 15.10
C LYS A 103 -13.40 18.08 14.66
N LYS A 104 -14.47 17.64 14.04
CA LYS A 104 -14.64 16.27 13.56
C LYS A 104 -14.79 16.26 12.05
N PHE A 105 -14.05 15.38 11.38
CA PHE A 105 -14.15 15.13 9.95
C PHE A 105 -14.56 13.67 9.74
N HIS A 106 -15.65 13.49 9.01
CA HIS A 106 -16.18 12.19 8.67
C HIS A 106 -15.85 11.84 7.21
N LYS A 107 -15.75 10.57 6.92
CA LYS A 107 -15.55 10.04 5.57
C LYS A 107 -16.64 10.54 4.63
N VAL A 108 -16.22 11.12 3.52
CA VAL A 108 -17.12 11.51 2.41
C VAL A 108 -17.57 10.26 1.66
N ARG A 109 -18.83 10.20 1.29
CA ARG A 109 -19.40 9.17 0.41
C ARG A 109 -19.31 9.65 -1.04
N ASN A 110 -18.20 9.34 -1.69
CA ASN A 110 -17.98 9.61 -3.12
C ASN A 110 -17.35 8.38 -3.76
N ASN A 111 -18.11 7.70 -4.61
CA ASN A 111 -17.68 6.48 -5.28
C ASN A 111 -17.19 6.73 -6.71
N TYR A 112 -17.24 7.97 -7.19
CA TYR A 112 -16.83 8.37 -8.55
C TYR A 112 -15.37 8.80 -8.64
N VAL A 113 -14.68 8.93 -7.49
CA VAL A 113 -13.29 9.36 -7.44
C VAL A 113 -12.39 8.29 -6.80
N HIS A 114 -11.10 8.38 -7.08
CA HIS A 114 -10.11 7.52 -6.44
C HIS A 114 -10.12 7.66 -4.91
N SER A 115 -9.84 6.57 -4.18
CA SER A 115 -9.88 6.54 -2.72
C SER A 115 -9.00 7.61 -2.04
N VAL A 116 -7.82 7.90 -2.60
CA VAL A 116 -6.96 9.00 -2.12
C VAL A 116 -7.69 10.34 -2.16
N VAL A 117 -8.31 10.66 -3.30
CA VAL A 117 -9.08 11.91 -3.48
C VAL A 117 -10.24 11.98 -2.50
N LYS A 118 -10.99 10.89 -2.37
CA LYS A 118 -12.11 10.78 -1.42
C LYS A 118 -11.67 11.02 0.02
N HIS A 119 -10.52 10.47 0.44
CA HIS A 119 -10.02 10.67 1.81
C HIS A 119 -9.60 12.12 2.06
N LEU A 120 -8.98 12.79 1.08
CA LEU A 120 -8.63 14.21 1.17
C LEU A 120 -9.87 15.12 1.17
N GLN A 121 -10.90 14.80 0.39
CA GLN A 121 -12.19 15.48 0.43
C GLN A 121 -12.82 15.44 1.84
N SER A 122 -12.58 14.36 2.61
CA SER A 122 -13.09 14.27 4.00
C SER A 122 -12.55 15.37 4.90
N ILE A 123 -11.33 15.86 4.67
CA ILE A 123 -10.72 16.98 5.39
C ILE A 123 -10.78 18.31 4.62
N LYS A 124 -11.53 18.34 3.52
CA LYS A 124 -11.70 19.51 2.62
C LYS A 124 -10.37 19.98 1.99
N GLU A 125 -9.51 19.03 1.64
CA GLU A 125 -8.21 19.30 1.02
C GLU A 125 -8.27 18.97 -0.48
N LEU A 126 -7.70 19.84 -1.31
CA LEU A 126 -7.62 19.70 -2.77
C LEU A 126 -6.23 19.27 -3.26
N SER A 127 -5.19 19.62 -2.49
CA SER A 127 -3.81 19.18 -2.80
C SER A 127 -3.65 17.70 -2.49
N ILE A 128 -3.08 16.94 -3.41
CA ILE A 128 -2.95 15.49 -3.29
C ILE A 128 -1.46 15.14 -3.13
N PRO A 129 -0.97 14.98 -1.89
CA PRO A 129 0.38 14.46 -1.68
C PRO A 129 0.51 13.04 -2.20
N HIS A 130 1.72 12.66 -2.62
CA HIS A 130 2.02 11.26 -2.92
C HIS A 130 1.88 10.41 -1.66
N PRO A 131 1.32 9.19 -1.73
CA PRO A 131 1.29 8.26 -0.60
C PRO A 131 2.69 8.03 -0.05
N ALA A 132 2.80 7.82 1.25
CA ALA A 132 4.08 7.55 1.89
C ALA A 132 3.94 6.52 3.01
N ILE A 133 5.02 5.81 3.23
CA ILE A 133 5.28 4.99 4.40
C ILE A 133 6.68 5.33 4.94
N TRP A 134 6.89 5.07 6.22
CA TRP A 134 8.15 5.43 6.89
C TRP A 134 8.98 4.17 7.13
N ILE A 135 10.14 4.09 6.47
CA ILE A 135 11.07 2.96 6.57
C ILE A 135 12.16 3.32 7.59
N GLY A 136 12.42 2.41 8.53
CA GLY A 136 13.47 2.57 9.52
C GLY A 136 14.86 2.23 8.97
N LYS A 137 15.91 2.79 9.57
CA LYS A 137 17.32 2.49 9.19
C LYS A 137 17.62 0.98 9.26
N LYS A 138 17.06 0.26 10.25
CA LYS A 138 17.23 -1.20 10.38
C LYS A 138 16.70 -1.92 9.15
N ASN A 139 15.51 -1.56 8.67
CA ASN A 139 14.91 -2.17 7.48
C ASN A 139 15.72 -1.90 6.21
N GLU A 140 16.27 -0.68 6.06
CA GLU A 140 17.16 -0.37 4.93
C GLU A 140 18.47 -1.18 4.96
N ILE A 141 19.06 -1.39 6.14
CA ILE A 141 20.26 -2.22 6.31
C ILE A 141 19.95 -3.67 5.95
N GLU A 142 18.84 -4.21 6.44
CA GLU A 142 18.42 -5.60 6.15
C GLU A 142 18.14 -5.80 4.67
N ALA A 143 17.44 -4.87 4.03
CA ALA A 143 17.20 -4.88 2.59
C ALA A 143 18.50 -4.91 1.77
N ARG A 144 19.55 -4.19 2.21
CA ARG A 144 20.87 -4.19 1.55
C ARG A 144 21.60 -5.52 1.70
N LYS A 145 21.40 -6.25 2.82
CA LYS A 145 21.96 -7.60 3.01
C LYS A 145 21.31 -8.62 2.09
N ILE A 146 19.99 -8.54 1.94
CA ILE A 146 19.21 -9.45 1.08
C ILE A 146 19.46 -9.19 -0.40
N LEU A 147 19.51 -7.91 -0.80
CA LEU A 147 19.78 -7.49 -2.18
C LEU A 147 21.20 -6.92 -2.29
N PRO A 148 22.18 -7.67 -2.78
CA PRO A 148 23.52 -7.16 -3.06
C PRO A 148 23.53 -5.98 -4.04
N LYS A 149 24.51 -5.07 -3.90
CA LYS A 149 24.64 -3.89 -4.77
C LYS A 149 24.92 -4.21 -6.24
N LYS A 150 25.38 -5.43 -6.55
CA LYS A 150 25.69 -5.87 -7.92
C LYS A 150 24.48 -5.91 -8.87
N TYR A 151 23.25 -5.90 -8.31
CA TYR A 151 22.04 -5.83 -9.11
C TYR A 151 21.51 -4.41 -9.13
N ASP A 152 21.45 -3.81 -10.31
CA ASP A 152 21.05 -2.44 -10.59
C ASP A 152 19.66 -2.35 -11.25
N LYS A 153 19.28 -3.36 -12.05
CA LYS A 153 17.99 -3.41 -12.75
C LYS A 153 17.09 -4.49 -12.13
N ILE A 154 16.36 -4.13 -11.08
CA ILE A 154 15.56 -5.08 -10.29
C ILE A 154 14.08 -4.97 -10.68
N LEU A 155 13.49 -6.12 -11.05
CA LEU A 155 12.06 -6.30 -11.22
C LEU A 155 11.47 -6.99 -9.98
N ALA A 156 10.58 -6.35 -9.26
CA ALA A 156 9.85 -6.95 -8.16
C ALA A 156 8.51 -7.53 -8.64
N ILE A 157 8.19 -8.76 -8.26
CA ILE A 157 6.97 -9.47 -8.65
C ILE A 157 6.18 -9.90 -7.43
N GLY A 158 4.91 -9.50 -7.36
CA GLY A 158 3.93 -9.96 -6.37
C GLY A 158 2.98 -10.99 -6.97
N LEU A 159 3.21 -12.29 -6.70
CA LEU A 159 2.42 -13.38 -7.26
C LEU A 159 1.06 -13.57 -6.59
N GLY A 160 0.93 -13.18 -5.32
CA GLY A 160 -0.25 -13.42 -4.50
C GLY A 160 -1.27 -12.29 -4.48
N ALA A 161 -2.46 -12.59 -3.97
CA ALA A 161 -3.51 -11.64 -3.60
C ALA A 161 -4.43 -12.26 -2.54
N ASN A 162 -5.29 -11.43 -1.92
CA ASN A 162 -6.23 -11.88 -0.87
C ASN A 162 -7.37 -12.79 -1.38
N SER A 163 -7.51 -12.97 -2.69
CA SER A 163 -8.56 -13.78 -3.32
C SER A 163 -8.02 -14.43 -4.58
N SER A 164 -8.37 -15.70 -4.79
CA SER A 164 -7.96 -16.47 -5.97
C SER A 164 -8.38 -15.82 -7.28
N HIS A 165 -9.55 -15.19 -7.33
CA HIS A 165 -10.04 -14.47 -8.52
C HIS A 165 -9.20 -13.24 -8.91
N LYS A 166 -8.29 -12.81 -8.03
CA LYS A 166 -7.37 -11.69 -8.27
C LYS A 166 -5.97 -12.16 -8.63
N ILE A 167 -5.70 -13.46 -8.68
CA ILE A 167 -4.37 -14.03 -8.89
C ILE A 167 -4.18 -14.35 -10.36
N TRP A 168 -3.26 -13.63 -11.01
CA TRP A 168 -2.82 -13.97 -12.34
C TRP A 168 -1.91 -15.22 -12.28
N PRO A 169 -2.05 -16.19 -13.19
CA PRO A 169 -1.31 -17.44 -13.13
C PRO A 169 0.21 -17.24 -13.09
N ALA A 170 0.91 -17.95 -12.19
CA ALA A 170 2.36 -17.84 -12.01
C ALA A 170 3.15 -18.12 -13.31
N LYS A 171 2.69 -19.05 -14.15
CA LYS A 171 3.27 -19.31 -15.50
C LYS A 171 3.22 -18.08 -16.41
N ASN A 172 2.19 -17.24 -16.28
CA ASN A 172 2.03 -16.02 -17.07
C ASN A 172 3.01 -14.93 -16.59
N TYR A 173 3.23 -14.82 -15.26
CA TYR A 173 4.29 -13.97 -14.71
C TYR A 173 5.67 -14.41 -15.20
N ALA A 174 5.95 -15.72 -15.21
CA ALA A 174 7.21 -16.27 -15.71
C ALA A 174 7.42 -15.92 -17.20
N ALA A 175 6.40 -16.12 -18.03
CA ALA A 175 6.45 -15.75 -19.44
C ALA A 175 6.66 -14.23 -19.65
N LEU A 176 6.00 -13.39 -18.84
CA LEU A 176 6.21 -11.94 -18.86
C LEU A 176 7.64 -11.57 -18.47
N CYS A 177 8.18 -12.18 -17.40
CA CYS A 177 9.57 -11.96 -16.98
C CYS A 177 10.59 -12.39 -18.05
N ALA A 178 10.32 -13.47 -18.78
CA ALA A 178 11.15 -13.90 -19.91
C ALA A 178 11.15 -12.84 -21.04
N MET A 179 9.99 -12.24 -21.34
CA MET A 179 9.89 -11.14 -22.32
C MET A 179 10.60 -9.86 -21.88
N LEU A 180 10.74 -9.65 -20.55
CA LEU A 180 11.39 -8.46 -19.95
C LEU A 180 12.87 -8.72 -19.60
N LYS A 181 13.44 -9.88 -19.97
CA LYS A 181 14.76 -10.34 -19.52
C LYS A 181 15.90 -9.38 -19.90
N SER A 182 15.82 -8.72 -21.04
CA SER A 182 16.80 -7.72 -21.47
C SER A 182 16.77 -6.44 -20.64
N SER A 183 15.63 -6.12 -20.04
CA SER A 183 15.43 -4.89 -19.26
C SER A 183 15.83 -5.01 -17.79
N PHE A 184 15.88 -6.24 -17.24
CA PHE A 184 16.12 -6.47 -15.81
C PHE A 184 17.15 -7.58 -15.57
N THR A 185 18.06 -7.34 -14.60
CA THR A 185 19.13 -8.29 -14.25
C THR A 185 18.74 -9.25 -13.12
N LEU A 186 17.68 -8.92 -12.37
CA LEU A 186 17.19 -9.70 -11.25
C LEU A 186 15.67 -9.59 -11.11
N VAL A 187 15.01 -10.72 -10.87
CA VAL A 187 13.62 -10.80 -10.41
C VAL A 187 13.60 -11.05 -8.91
N VAL A 188 12.84 -10.23 -8.16
CA VAL A 188 12.62 -10.43 -6.72
C VAL A 188 11.14 -10.77 -6.50
N LEU A 189 10.86 -11.98 -6.00
CA LEU A 189 9.51 -12.38 -5.62
C LEU A 189 9.21 -11.87 -4.22
N VAL A 190 8.14 -11.07 -4.10
CA VAL A 190 7.71 -10.43 -2.85
C VAL A 190 6.29 -10.85 -2.50
N GLY A 191 6.08 -11.24 -1.22
CA GLY A 191 4.79 -11.74 -0.76
C GLY A 191 4.82 -12.19 0.70
N ASN A 192 3.73 -12.79 1.13
CA ASN A 192 3.64 -13.47 2.40
C ASN A 192 4.13 -14.93 2.29
N LYS A 193 4.10 -15.69 3.38
CA LYS A 193 4.56 -17.09 3.41
C LYS A 193 3.70 -17.98 2.52
N GLU A 194 2.41 -17.72 2.46
CA GLU A 194 1.45 -18.49 1.66
C GLU A 194 1.71 -18.35 0.16
N ASP A 195 2.30 -17.22 -0.27
CA ASP A 195 2.61 -16.96 -1.69
C ASP A 195 3.73 -17.87 -2.23
N ASN A 196 4.45 -18.60 -1.35
CA ASN A 196 5.45 -19.59 -1.75
C ASN A 196 4.86 -20.73 -2.61
N GLN A 197 3.57 -21.03 -2.47
CA GLN A 197 2.90 -22.00 -3.33
C GLN A 197 2.97 -21.63 -4.82
N PHE A 198 3.05 -20.34 -5.16
CA PHE A 198 3.15 -19.85 -6.54
C PHE A 198 4.60 -19.79 -7.03
N THR A 199 5.57 -19.72 -6.11
CA THR A 199 7.01 -19.58 -6.45
C THR A 199 7.53 -20.79 -7.21
N GLU A 200 7.18 -21.99 -6.80
CA GLU A 200 7.64 -23.22 -7.47
C GLU A 200 7.05 -23.31 -8.89
N HIS A 201 5.80 -22.92 -9.07
CA HIS A 201 5.21 -22.82 -10.40
C HIS A 201 5.89 -21.76 -11.28
N PHE A 202 6.23 -20.60 -10.71
CA PHE A 202 6.95 -19.54 -11.42
C PHE A 202 8.34 -20.05 -11.89
N LYS A 203 9.12 -20.64 -10.99
CA LYS A 203 10.48 -21.14 -11.28
C LYS A 203 10.52 -22.25 -12.33
N LYS A 204 9.46 -23.04 -12.48
CA LYS A 204 9.37 -24.04 -13.55
C LYS A 204 9.39 -23.45 -14.96
N PHE A 205 9.00 -22.20 -15.12
CA PHE A 205 8.83 -21.53 -16.41
C PHE A 205 9.74 -20.31 -16.60
N PHE A 206 10.60 -19.99 -15.60
CA PHE A 206 11.55 -18.88 -15.68
C PHE A 206 12.93 -19.30 -15.20
N ASP A 207 13.92 -19.21 -16.07
CA ASP A 207 15.31 -19.63 -15.87
C ASP A 207 16.27 -18.48 -15.51
N GLY A 208 15.76 -17.27 -15.30
CA GLY A 208 16.56 -16.09 -14.95
C GLY A 208 16.95 -16.03 -13.47
N ASN A 209 17.70 -15.00 -13.11
CA ASN A 209 18.09 -14.75 -11.72
C ASN A 209 16.88 -14.40 -10.87
N VAL A 210 16.59 -15.19 -9.81
CA VAL A 210 15.45 -15.01 -8.92
C VAL A 210 15.90 -15.03 -7.46
N ILE A 211 15.49 -14.02 -6.70
CA ILE A 211 15.54 -14.03 -5.23
C ILE A 211 14.10 -14.08 -4.71
N ASN A 212 13.77 -15.10 -3.95
CA ASN A 212 12.48 -15.25 -3.30
C ASN A 212 12.55 -14.76 -1.85
N ILE A 213 11.75 -13.73 -1.51
CA ILE A 213 11.66 -13.20 -0.15
C ILE A 213 10.25 -13.34 0.44
N ASN A 214 9.39 -14.20 -0.15
CA ASN A 214 8.04 -14.44 0.36
C ASN A 214 8.08 -14.97 1.79
N GLY A 215 7.50 -14.20 2.73
CA GLY A 215 7.45 -14.54 4.15
C GLY A 215 8.79 -14.48 4.90
N VAL A 216 9.87 -13.99 4.25
CA VAL A 216 11.21 -13.89 4.86
C VAL A 216 11.41 -12.57 5.57
N THR A 217 10.78 -11.50 5.08
CA THR A 217 10.95 -10.13 5.57
C THR A 217 9.67 -9.59 6.19
N ASP A 218 9.82 -8.65 7.13
CA ASP A 218 8.69 -7.83 7.57
C ASP A 218 8.27 -6.84 6.45
N LEU A 219 7.11 -6.23 6.64
CA LEU A 219 6.51 -5.36 5.63
C LEU A 219 7.37 -4.13 5.31
N LEU A 220 8.08 -3.56 6.29
CA LEU A 220 8.94 -2.38 6.09
C LEU A 220 10.26 -2.75 5.43
N THR A 221 10.80 -3.93 5.71
CA THR A 221 11.97 -4.46 4.99
C THR A 221 11.61 -4.79 3.56
N THR A 222 10.42 -5.39 3.32
CA THR A 222 9.88 -5.54 1.95
C THR A 222 9.74 -4.19 1.24
N ALA A 223 9.24 -3.17 1.92
CA ALA A 223 9.14 -1.81 1.37
C ALA A 223 10.53 -1.22 1.03
N ALA A 224 11.55 -1.47 1.86
CA ALA A 224 12.92 -1.04 1.58
C ALA A 224 13.51 -1.77 0.37
N ILE A 225 13.15 -3.04 0.15
CA ILE A 225 13.52 -3.80 -1.04
C ILE A 225 12.81 -3.23 -2.27
N LEU A 226 11.50 -3.01 -2.19
CA LEU A 226 10.71 -2.42 -3.26
C LEU A 226 11.24 -1.04 -3.68
N LYS A 227 11.68 -0.20 -2.73
CA LYS A 227 12.30 1.10 -3.00
C LYS A 227 13.54 1.01 -3.90
N ARG A 228 14.19 -0.15 -3.98
CA ARG A 228 15.36 -0.42 -4.82
C ARG A 228 14.98 -1.04 -6.16
N ALA A 229 13.75 -1.49 -6.33
CA ALA A 229 13.28 -2.01 -7.60
C ALA A 229 12.92 -0.88 -8.56
N GLU A 230 13.23 -1.06 -9.84
CA GLU A 230 12.83 -0.12 -10.88
C GLU A 230 11.34 -0.24 -11.22
N LEU A 231 10.84 -1.45 -11.19
CA LEU A 231 9.44 -1.76 -11.50
C LEU A 231 8.91 -2.83 -10.54
N PHE A 232 7.70 -2.63 -10.06
CA PHE A 232 6.89 -3.65 -9.41
C PHE A 232 5.75 -4.06 -10.33
N ILE A 233 5.57 -5.35 -10.54
CA ILE A 233 4.42 -5.92 -11.23
C ILE A 233 3.71 -6.89 -10.27
N GLY A 234 2.40 -6.78 -10.16
CA GLY A 234 1.64 -7.66 -9.28
C GLY A 234 0.14 -7.60 -9.49
N ASN A 235 -0.57 -8.41 -8.73
CA ASN A 235 -2.02 -8.39 -8.67
C ASN A 235 -2.54 -7.18 -7.87
N ASP A 236 -3.86 -6.96 -7.89
CA ASP A 236 -4.56 -6.01 -7.01
C ASP A 236 -4.38 -6.43 -5.53
N SER A 237 -3.31 -5.98 -4.92
CA SER A 237 -2.87 -6.34 -3.57
C SER A 237 -2.23 -5.18 -2.81
N GLY A 238 -2.00 -5.35 -1.50
CA GLY A 238 -1.35 -4.33 -0.67
C GLY A 238 0.06 -3.97 -1.10
N LEU A 239 0.81 -4.89 -1.73
CA LEU A 239 2.19 -4.68 -2.17
C LEU A 239 2.33 -3.62 -3.26
N GLY A 240 1.39 -3.57 -4.21
CA GLY A 240 1.37 -2.52 -5.23
C GLY A 240 1.26 -1.11 -4.63
N HIS A 241 0.43 -0.96 -3.58
CA HIS A 241 0.30 0.31 -2.86
C HIS A 241 1.58 0.67 -2.10
N ILE A 242 2.25 -0.32 -1.48
CA ILE A 242 3.52 -0.12 -0.79
C ILE A 242 4.61 0.28 -1.78
N ALA A 243 4.71 -0.41 -2.93
CA ALA A 243 5.67 -0.09 -3.98
C ALA A 243 5.48 1.35 -4.47
N SER A 244 4.24 1.74 -4.77
CA SER A 244 3.93 3.13 -5.13
C SER A 244 4.32 4.11 -4.02
N ALA A 245 4.01 3.82 -2.76
CA ALA A 245 4.31 4.72 -1.63
C ALA A 245 5.82 4.95 -1.40
N VAL A 246 6.67 4.01 -1.83
CA VAL A 246 8.13 4.16 -1.84
C VAL A 246 8.69 4.67 -3.17
N LYS A 247 7.80 5.11 -4.10
CA LYS A 247 8.11 5.69 -5.42
C LYS A 247 8.68 4.70 -6.44
N THR A 248 8.47 3.41 -6.26
CA THR A 248 8.74 2.41 -7.29
C THR A 248 7.66 2.50 -8.37
N LYS A 249 8.05 2.45 -9.63
CA LYS A 249 7.11 2.30 -10.75
C LYS A 249 6.24 1.07 -10.53
N THR A 250 4.94 1.15 -10.78
CA THR A 250 4.05 0.02 -10.51
C THR A 250 3.18 -0.31 -11.72
N PHE A 251 3.04 -1.60 -11.99
CA PHE A 251 2.06 -2.11 -12.93
C PHE A 251 1.17 -3.15 -12.25
N THR A 252 -0.13 -2.88 -12.17
CA THR A 252 -1.07 -3.75 -11.47
C THR A 252 -1.99 -4.45 -12.46
N ILE A 253 -2.08 -5.78 -12.36
CA ILE A 253 -2.98 -6.60 -13.17
C ILE A 253 -4.27 -6.82 -12.37
N PHE A 254 -5.39 -6.33 -12.91
CA PHE A 254 -6.70 -6.41 -12.27
C PHE A 254 -7.55 -7.53 -12.87
N GLY A 255 -8.15 -8.32 -12.01
CA GLY A 255 -9.30 -9.16 -12.31
C GLY A 255 -10.61 -8.38 -12.05
N PRO A 256 -11.46 -8.82 -11.10
CA PRO A 256 -12.78 -8.22 -10.84
C PRO A 256 -12.75 -6.91 -10.04
N GLY A 257 -11.57 -6.34 -9.76
CA GLY A 257 -11.42 -5.10 -8.98
C GLY A 257 -11.92 -3.83 -9.70
N GLU A 258 -11.80 -2.70 -9.02
CA GLU A 258 -12.16 -1.36 -9.54
C GLU A 258 -10.91 -0.47 -9.61
N PRO A 259 -10.08 -0.55 -10.68
CA PRO A 259 -8.79 0.13 -10.76
C PRO A 259 -8.92 1.66 -10.67
N TYR A 260 -9.97 2.26 -11.22
CA TYR A 260 -10.20 3.71 -11.13
C TYR A 260 -10.31 4.20 -9.69
N ARG A 261 -10.74 3.35 -8.75
CA ARG A 261 -10.93 3.69 -7.33
C ARG A 261 -9.81 3.24 -6.44
N TYR A 262 -9.16 2.12 -6.78
CA TYR A 262 -8.30 1.41 -5.82
C TYR A 262 -6.91 1.04 -6.36
N ARG A 263 -6.52 1.46 -7.57
CA ARG A 263 -5.15 1.21 -8.02
C ARG A 263 -4.11 1.90 -7.11
N PRO A 264 -2.85 1.49 -7.11
CA PRO A 264 -1.77 2.26 -6.52
C PRO A 264 -1.80 3.71 -7.04
N TRP A 265 -1.57 4.68 -6.16
CA TRP A 265 -1.65 6.09 -6.49
C TRP A 265 -0.27 6.67 -6.75
N GLY A 266 0.01 7.09 -7.96
CA GLY A 266 1.27 7.70 -8.38
C GLY A 266 1.27 8.03 -9.87
N ALA A 267 2.16 8.93 -10.29
CA ALA A 267 2.30 9.32 -11.70
C ALA A 267 2.78 8.13 -12.56
N GLU A 268 3.63 7.26 -11.99
CA GLU A 268 4.15 6.06 -12.65
C GLU A 268 3.46 4.79 -12.13
N SER A 269 2.16 4.86 -11.86
CA SER A 269 1.34 3.73 -11.41
C SER A 269 0.30 3.40 -12.48
N TYR A 270 0.60 2.37 -13.27
CA TYR A 270 -0.24 1.92 -14.37
C TYR A 270 -0.92 0.60 -14.04
N TRP A 271 -1.91 0.24 -14.83
CA TRP A 271 -2.69 -0.97 -14.63
C TRP A 271 -3.28 -1.48 -15.93
N TYR A 272 -3.67 -2.75 -15.91
CA TYR A 272 -4.44 -3.39 -16.97
C TYR A 272 -5.59 -4.20 -16.38
N GLN A 273 -6.73 -4.17 -17.03
CA GLN A 273 -7.90 -5.00 -16.73
C GLN A 273 -8.57 -5.42 -18.04
N SER A 274 -8.90 -6.70 -18.18
CA SER A 274 -9.70 -7.15 -19.34
C SER A 274 -11.16 -6.72 -19.21
N ASN A 275 -11.85 -6.58 -20.35
CA ASN A 275 -13.28 -6.24 -20.36
C ASN A 275 -14.14 -7.29 -19.62
N GLU A 276 -13.75 -8.55 -19.68
CA GLU A 276 -14.43 -9.65 -18.99
C GLU A 276 -14.14 -9.70 -17.49
N LYS A 277 -13.19 -8.91 -17.00
CA LYS A 277 -12.72 -8.90 -15.60
C LYS A 277 -12.20 -10.26 -15.12
N ASP A 278 -11.91 -11.17 -16.03
CA ASP A 278 -11.29 -12.47 -15.76
C ASP A 278 -9.77 -12.38 -15.95
N ILE A 279 -9.05 -12.37 -14.83
CA ILE A 279 -7.60 -12.22 -14.83
C ILE A 279 -6.89 -13.40 -15.52
N SER A 280 -7.48 -14.59 -15.49
CA SER A 280 -6.86 -15.80 -16.07
C SER A 280 -6.75 -15.75 -17.59
N LYS A 281 -7.62 -15.00 -18.25
CA LYS A 281 -7.65 -14.80 -19.71
C LYS A 281 -6.66 -13.75 -20.22
N ILE A 282 -6.04 -12.98 -19.33
CA ILE A 282 -5.08 -11.96 -19.73
C ILE A 282 -3.77 -12.64 -20.19
N LYS A 283 -3.40 -12.44 -21.46
CA LYS A 283 -2.17 -13.01 -22.04
C LYS A 283 -0.93 -12.21 -21.65
N PRO A 284 0.23 -12.85 -21.40
CA PRO A 284 1.49 -12.16 -21.07
C PRO A 284 1.90 -11.11 -22.09
N ALA A 285 1.75 -11.39 -23.39
CA ALA A 285 2.06 -10.45 -24.47
C ALA A 285 1.28 -9.13 -24.37
N VAL A 286 0.02 -9.16 -23.93
CA VAL A 286 -0.80 -7.95 -23.77
C VAL A 286 -0.25 -7.10 -22.63
N ILE A 287 0.14 -7.73 -21.52
CA ILE A 287 0.76 -7.03 -20.37
C ILE A 287 2.12 -6.47 -20.77
N PHE A 288 2.93 -7.26 -21.48
CA PHE A 288 4.24 -6.82 -22.00
C PHE A 288 4.10 -5.54 -22.84
N GLN A 289 3.23 -5.54 -23.87
CA GLN A 289 2.98 -4.37 -24.70
C GLN A 289 2.52 -3.15 -23.90
N SER A 290 1.66 -3.37 -22.93
CA SER A 290 1.21 -2.29 -22.04
C SER A 290 2.35 -1.71 -21.19
N ILE A 291 3.24 -2.55 -20.66
CA ILE A 291 4.43 -2.14 -19.90
C ILE A 291 5.39 -1.33 -20.78
N ILE A 292 5.74 -1.84 -21.97
CA ILE A 292 6.61 -1.15 -22.92
C ILE A 292 6.06 0.23 -23.25
N LYS A 293 4.76 0.32 -23.58
CA LYS A 293 4.09 1.57 -23.90
C LYS A 293 4.14 2.59 -22.75
N ASN A 294 3.88 2.15 -21.51
CA ASN A 294 3.74 3.06 -20.37
C ASN A 294 5.07 3.48 -19.76
N PHE A 295 6.10 2.61 -19.80
CA PHE A 295 7.38 2.89 -19.16
C PHE A 295 8.53 3.19 -20.15
N GLY A 296 8.28 3.12 -21.46
CA GLY A 296 9.28 3.41 -22.48
C GLY A 296 10.46 2.43 -22.47
N LEU A 297 10.23 1.16 -22.06
CA LEU A 297 11.24 0.12 -22.11
C LEU A 297 11.45 -0.29 -23.58
N ALA A 298 12.70 -0.54 -23.99
CA ALA A 298 12.99 -1.03 -25.33
C ALA A 298 12.40 -2.43 -25.51
N ALA A 299 11.64 -2.64 -26.59
CA ALA A 299 11.31 -3.96 -27.08
C ALA A 299 12.49 -4.38 -27.97
N GLU A 300 13.24 -5.40 -27.58
CA GLU A 300 14.16 -6.09 -28.49
C GLU A 300 13.43 -7.04 -29.42
#